data_2a7e4c63b8786c5cca9e0d4dc82b1b68
#
_entry.id   2a7e4c63b8786c5cca9e0d4dc82b1b68
#
_cell.length_a   1.000
_cell.length_b   1.000
_cell.length_c   1.000
_cell.angle_alpha   90.00
_cell.angle_beta   90.00
_cell.angle_gamma   90.00
#
_symmetry.space_group_name_H-M   'P 1'
#
loop_
_entity.id
_entity.type
_entity.pdbx_description
1 polymer ?
#
loop_
_entity_poly.entity_id
_entity_poly.type
_entity_poly.pdbx_seq_one_letter_code
_entity_poly.pdbx_strand_id
1 'polypeptide(L)'
;MKIVVITSSPHPHDESTSIYLADRFTKGATQAGHEVFTFDAANSDTHPCRGCDQCHMDGPCIWKDDIENTLMPKMLEADLLVLTTPLYYFGMSAQLKTIVDRFYSRTGKLHGKKSILMATAYNRDDWTMSALVDHYDTLVRYMEWQDAGKVLGIGCGSRSLVEHSKFGDMAEQMGAKL
;
A
#
# COMPACT_ATOMS: atom_id res chain seq x y z
N MET A 1 10.35 12.19 -7.66
CA MET A 1 9.90 10.80 -8.00
C MET A 1 8.41 10.80 -8.24
N LYS A 2 7.94 9.82 -9.04
CA LYS A 2 6.51 9.48 -9.14
C LYS A 2 6.18 8.43 -8.08
N ILE A 3 5.23 8.70 -7.23
CA ILE A 3 4.86 7.85 -6.09
C ILE A 3 3.41 7.43 -6.24
N VAL A 4 3.14 6.15 -6.07
CA VAL A 4 1.77 5.62 -5.96
C VAL A 4 1.52 5.18 -4.53
N VAL A 5 0.53 5.78 -3.88
CA VAL A 5 0.06 5.40 -2.54
C VAL A 5 -1.24 4.62 -2.71
N ILE A 6 -1.27 3.37 -2.26
CA ILE A 6 -2.45 2.51 -2.29
C ILE A 6 -3.01 2.44 -0.88
N THR A 7 -4.20 3.00 -0.67
CA THR A 7 -4.96 2.86 0.57
C THR A 7 -6.00 1.75 0.44
N SER A 8 -6.31 1.08 1.54
CA SER A 8 -7.18 -0.11 1.47
C SER A 8 -8.10 -0.29 2.67
N SER A 9 -8.32 0.77 3.42
CA SER A 9 -9.25 0.74 4.55
C SER A 9 -10.70 0.92 4.09
N PRO A 10 -11.63 0.05 4.50
CA PRO A 10 -13.05 0.21 4.23
C PRO A 10 -13.73 1.24 5.16
N HIS A 11 -13.03 1.75 6.17
CA HIS A 11 -13.56 2.80 7.04
C HIS A 11 -13.59 4.15 6.34
N PRO A 12 -14.51 5.06 6.72
CA PRO A 12 -14.49 6.44 6.25
C PRO A 12 -13.12 7.08 6.44
N HIS A 13 -12.77 8.01 5.54
CA HIS A 13 -11.45 8.65 5.50
C HIS A 13 -11.05 9.28 6.84
N ASP A 14 -11.98 9.95 7.50
CA ASP A 14 -11.78 10.64 8.78
C ASP A 14 -11.72 9.69 10.00
N GLU A 15 -12.18 8.45 9.84
CA GLU A 15 -12.13 7.41 10.88
C GLU A 15 -10.94 6.47 10.72
N SER A 16 -10.42 6.32 9.49
CA SER A 16 -9.39 5.35 9.19
C SER A 16 -8.03 5.73 9.77
N THR A 17 -7.45 4.80 10.50
CA THR A 17 -6.12 4.93 11.11
C THR A 17 -4.99 4.76 10.08
N SER A 18 -5.14 3.84 9.12
CA SER A 18 -4.13 3.61 8.09
C SER A 18 -4.15 4.69 7.01
N ILE A 19 -5.33 5.20 6.62
CA ILE A 19 -5.42 6.34 5.69
C ILE A 19 -4.75 7.57 6.31
N TYR A 20 -4.88 7.81 7.62
CA TYR A 20 -4.16 8.89 8.29
C TYR A 20 -2.63 8.80 8.08
N LEU A 21 -2.04 7.63 8.16
CA LEU A 21 -0.61 7.47 7.88
C LEU A 21 -0.28 7.79 6.41
N ALA A 22 -1.15 7.37 5.48
CA ALA A 22 -1.00 7.66 4.05
C ALA A 22 -1.07 9.18 3.77
N ASP A 23 -1.99 9.90 4.42
CA ASP A 23 -2.12 11.35 4.30
C ASP A 23 -0.88 12.08 4.83
N ARG A 24 -0.36 11.67 5.99
CA ARG A 24 0.85 12.25 6.57
C ARG A 24 2.06 12.01 5.66
N PHE A 25 2.22 10.79 5.15
CA PHE A 25 3.26 10.48 4.17
C PHE A 25 3.12 11.34 2.91
N THR A 26 1.92 11.39 2.33
CA THR A 26 1.63 12.16 1.12
C THR A 26 1.96 13.64 1.31
N LYS A 27 1.62 14.21 2.48
CA LYS A 27 1.97 15.57 2.83
C LYS A 27 3.48 15.79 2.79
N GLY A 28 4.26 14.94 3.47
CA GLY A 28 5.72 15.04 3.50
C GLY A 28 6.34 14.89 2.11
N ALA A 29 5.90 13.89 1.34
CA ALA A 29 6.40 13.64 -0.01
C ALA A 29 6.08 14.79 -0.98
N THR A 30 4.86 15.35 -0.92
CA THR A 30 4.47 16.48 -1.77
C THR A 30 5.25 17.74 -1.40
N GLN A 31 5.48 18.02 -0.12
CA GLN A 31 6.32 19.14 0.33
C GLN A 31 7.77 19.01 -0.12
N ALA A 32 8.27 17.78 -0.27
CA ALA A 32 9.60 17.51 -0.82
C ALA A 32 9.65 17.57 -2.37
N GLY A 33 8.54 17.91 -3.03
CA GLY A 33 8.48 18.07 -4.49
C GLY A 33 8.25 16.78 -5.29
N HIS A 34 7.75 15.74 -4.65
CA HIS A 34 7.40 14.48 -5.34
C HIS A 34 5.97 14.53 -5.92
N GLU A 35 5.76 13.87 -7.03
CA GLU A 35 4.43 13.65 -7.63
C GLU A 35 3.79 12.44 -6.96
N VAL A 36 2.67 12.64 -6.26
CA VAL A 36 1.97 11.58 -5.53
C VAL A 36 0.60 11.34 -6.14
N PHE A 37 0.32 10.11 -6.50
CA PHE A 37 -0.99 9.61 -6.89
C PHE A 37 -1.51 8.66 -5.81
N THR A 38 -2.70 8.90 -5.29
CA THR A 38 -3.35 8.03 -4.29
C THR A 38 -4.48 7.25 -4.94
N PHE A 39 -4.51 5.94 -4.69
CA PHE A 39 -5.58 5.03 -5.12
C PHE A 39 -6.27 4.41 -3.91
N ASP A 40 -7.58 4.55 -3.84
CA ASP A 40 -8.41 3.96 -2.78
C ASP A 40 -8.97 2.60 -3.24
N ALA A 41 -8.31 1.53 -2.82
CA ALA A 41 -8.71 0.17 -3.19
C ALA A 41 -10.04 -0.29 -2.57
N ALA A 42 -10.52 0.38 -1.53
CA ALA A 42 -11.77 0.01 -0.87
C ALA A 42 -13.01 0.61 -1.55
N ASN A 43 -12.87 1.78 -2.17
CA ASN A 43 -13.98 2.49 -2.80
C ASN A 43 -13.91 2.54 -4.32
N SER A 44 -12.89 1.94 -4.93
CA SER A 44 -12.76 1.80 -6.38
C SER A 44 -13.38 0.49 -6.88
N ASP A 45 -13.76 0.44 -8.15
CA ASP A 45 -14.19 -0.80 -8.81
C ASP A 45 -12.98 -1.74 -8.96
N THR A 46 -12.88 -2.74 -8.10
CA THR A 46 -11.75 -3.67 -8.04
C THR A 46 -12.20 -5.11 -8.01
N HIS A 47 -11.57 -5.97 -8.83
CA HIS A 47 -11.89 -7.39 -8.89
C HIS A 47 -10.64 -8.25 -8.63
N PRO A 48 -10.76 -9.33 -7.86
CA PRO A 48 -9.64 -10.22 -7.57
C PRO A 48 -9.18 -10.96 -8.84
N CYS A 49 -7.90 -11.36 -8.84
CA CYS A 49 -7.36 -12.22 -9.89
C CYS A 49 -8.13 -13.54 -9.95
N ARG A 50 -8.53 -13.97 -11.16
CA ARG A 50 -9.26 -15.23 -11.37
C ARG A 50 -8.35 -16.41 -11.68
N GLY A 51 -7.03 -16.20 -11.77
CA GLY A 51 -6.08 -17.25 -12.14
C GLY A 51 -6.28 -17.78 -13.57
N CYS A 52 -6.88 -17.00 -14.47
CA CYS A 52 -7.22 -17.43 -15.83
C CYS A 52 -6.05 -17.40 -16.82
N ASP A 53 -4.92 -16.86 -16.42
CA ASP A 53 -3.66 -16.72 -17.18
C ASP A 53 -3.74 -16.01 -18.53
N GLN A 54 -4.86 -15.38 -18.87
CA GLN A 54 -5.02 -14.70 -20.17
C GLN A 54 -4.12 -13.47 -20.33
N CYS A 55 -3.58 -12.94 -19.24
CA CYS A 55 -2.59 -11.86 -19.27
C CYS A 55 -1.16 -12.35 -19.56
N HIS A 56 -0.88 -13.65 -19.44
CA HIS A 56 0.44 -14.25 -19.64
C HIS A 56 1.57 -13.53 -18.88
N MET A 57 1.28 -12.97 -17.69
CA MET A 57 2.18 -12.20 -16.82
C MET A 57 2.72 -10.89 -17.43
N ASP A 58 2.36 -10.52 -18.62
CA ASP A 58 2.90 -9.36 -19.36
C ASP A 58 1.84 -8.54 -20.11
N GLY A 59 0.64 -9.06 -20.24
CA GLY A 59 -0.47 -8.44 -20.97
C GLY A 59 -1.52 -7.77 -20.09
N PRO A 60 -2.49 -7.08 -20.68
CA PRO A 60 -3.59 -6.52 -19.92
C PRO A 60 -4.44 -7.61 -19.28
N CYS A 61 -4.95 -7.34 -18.06
CA CYS A 61 -5.91 -8.21 -17.42
C CYS A 61 -7.24 -8.22 -18.21
N ILE A 62 -7.98 -9.31 -18.10
CA ILE A 62 -9.34 -9.41 -18.67
C ILE A 62 -10.32 -8.45 -17.99
N TRP A 63 -10.10 -8.19 -16.69
CA TRP A 63 -10.86 -7.18 -15.94
C TRP A 63 -10.55 -5.78 -16.47
N LYS A 64 -11.60 -5.02 -16.81
CA LYS A 64 -11.51 -3.62 -17.23
C LYS A 64 -11.95 -2.70 -16.09
N ASP A 65 -11.51 -3.02 -14.91
CA ASP A 65 -11.77 -2.34 -13.65
C ASP A 65 -10.77 -1.19 -13.39
N ASP A 66 -10.92 -0.51 -12.25
CA ASP A 66 -10.05 0.61 -11.88
C ASP A 66 -8.60 0.18 -11.63
N ILE A 67 -8.37 -1.11 -11.31
CA ILE A 67 -7.00 -1.63 -11.21
C ILE A 67 -6.32 -1.57 -12.59
N GLU A 68 -6.97 -2.09 -13.62
CA GLU A 68 -6.37 -2.16 -14.96
C GLU A 68 -6.35 -0.79 -15.64
N ASN A 69 -7.45 0.00 -15.53
CA ASN A 69 -7.61 1.22 -16.30
C ASN A 69 -6.97 2.44 -15.65
N THR A 70 -6.85 2.46 -14.32
CA THR A 70 -6.39 3.65 -13.57
C THR A 70 -5.11 3.37 -12.78
N LEU A 71 -5.10 2.34 -11.94
CA LEU A 71 -3.98 2.07 -11.04
C LEU A 71 -2.76 1.51 -11.77
N MET A 72 -2.94 0.49 -12.61
CA MET A 72 -1.84 -0.21 -13.27
C MET A 72 -0.96 0.72 -14.13
N PRO A 73 -1.51 1.63 -14.96
CA PRO A 73 -0.69 2.60 -15.68
C PRO A 73 0.17 3.46 -14.75
N LYS A 74 -0.38 3.90 -13.62
CA LYS A 74 0.34 4.70 -12.62
C LYS A 74 1.44 3.90 -11.93
N MET A 75 1.17 2.64 -11.55
CA MET A 75 2.18 1.76 -10.97
C MET A 75 3.33 1.46 -11.92
N LEU A 76 3.06 1.28 -13.20
CA LEU A 76 4.11 1.04 -14.21
C LEU A 76 5.08 2.23 -14.33
N GLU A 77 4.57 3.46 -14.23
CA GLU A 77 5.37 4.70 -14.27
C GLU A 77 6.02 5.07 -12.93
N ALA A 78 5.55 4.49 -11.83
CA ALA A 78 6.01 4.87 -10.49
C ALA A 78 7.44 4.44 -10.21
N ASP A 79 8.15 5.27 -9.47
CA ASP A 79 9.45 4.95 -8.85
C ASP A 79 9.26 4.24 -7.50
N LEU A 80 8.16 4.56 -6.79
CA LEU A 80 7.87 4.07 -5.45
C LEU A 80 6.40 3.67 -5.32
N LEU A 81 6.17 2.49 -4.73
CA LEU A 81 4.85 2.00 -4.35
C LEU A 81 4.71 1.99 -2.83
N VAL A 82 3.69 2.65 -2.30
CA VAL A 82 3.37 2.67 -0.87
C VAL A 82 2.13 1.83 -0.64
N LEU A 83 2.29 0.72 0.06
CA LEU A 83 1.21 -0.20 0.41
C LEU A 83 0.69 0.15 1.80
N THR A 84 -0.56 0.64 1.88
CA THR A 84 -1.16 1.09 3.14
C THR A 84 -2.38 0.26 3.49
N THR A 85 -2.39 -0.35 4.68
CA THR A 85 -3.44 -1.29 5.09
C THR A 85 -3.75 -1.22 6.58
N PRO A 86 -5.02 -1.37 7.00
CA PRO A 86 -5.31 -1.85 8.34
C PRO A 86 -4.89 -3.31 8.45
N LEU A 87 -4.45 -3.73 9.64
CA LEU A 87 -4.16 -5.14 9.92
C LEU A 87 -5.45 -5.89 10.21
N TYR A 88 -5.81 -6.83 9.34
CA TYR A 88 -6.96 -7.72 9.55
C TYR A 88 -6.48 -9.17 9.65
N TYR A 89 -6.76 -9.82 10.77
CA TYR A 89 -6.30 -11.17 11.05
C TYR A 89 -4.82 -11.39 10.71
N PHE A 90 -3.97 -10.47 11.19
CA PHE A 90 -2.51 -10.49 11.08
C PHE A 90 -1.96 -10.37 9.66
N GLY A 91 -2.81 -10.03 8.68
CA GLY A 91 -2.45 -9.82 7.28
C GLY A 91 -2.93 -8.48 6.75
N MET A 92 -2.64 -8.21 5.48
CA MET A 92 -3.20 -7.06 4.78
C MET A 92 -4.72 -7.25 4.58
N SER A 93 -5.45 -6.15 4.43
CA SER A 93 -6.87 -6.19 4.10
C SER A 93 -7.12 -6.91 2.77
N ALA A 94 -8.30 -7.49 2.59
CA ALA A 94 -8.68 -8.15 1.34
C ALA A 94 -8.60 -7.19 0.13
N GLN A 95 -8.92 -5.92 0.33
CA GLN A 95 -8.83 -4.87 -0.68
C GLN A 95 -7.40 -4.69 -1.20
N LEU A 96 -6.40 -4.61 -0.28
CA LEU A 96 -5.00 -4.53 -0.69
C LEU A 96 -4.54 -5.83 -1.33
N LYS A 97 -4.94 -6.98 -0.78
CA LYS A 97 -4.57 -8.29 -1.34
C LYS A 97 -5.10 -8.46 -2.77
N THR A 98 -6.31 -7.96 -3.06
CA THR A 98 -6.86 -7.91 -4.41
C THR A 98 -5.93 -7.17 -5.39
N ILE A 99 -5.37 -6.03 -4.97
CA ILE A 99 -4.40 -5.28 -5.78
C ILE A 99 -3.11 -6.09 -5.98
N VAL A 100 -2.57 -6.65 -4.90
CA VAL A 100 -1.32 -7.43 -4.94
C VAL A 100 -1.44 -8.65 -5.86
N ASP A 101 -2.56 -9.38 -5.82
CA ASP A 101 -2.78 -10.53 -6.70
C ASP A 101 -2.87 -10.13 -8.19
N ARG A 102 -3.26 -8.90 -8.46
CA ARG A 102 -3.34 -8.35 -9.83
C ARG A 102 -1.98 -7.92 -10.37
N PHE A 103 -0.91 -7.84 -9.55
CA PHE A 103 0.46 -7.65 -10.03
C PHE A 103 0.88 -8.76 -11.00
N TYR A 104 0.27 -9.94 -10.89
CA TYR A 104 0.51 -11.05 -11.80
C TYR A 104 0.43 -10.64 -13.28
N SER A 105 -0.51 -9.77 -13.65
CA SER A 105 -0.68 -9.33 -15.05
C SER A 105 0.52 -8.52 -15.60
N ARG A 106 1.40 -8.02 -14.73
CA ARG A 106 2.56 -7.17 -15.11
C ARG A 106 3.78 -7.47 -14.25
N THR A 107 3.93 -8.71 -13.77
CA THR A 107 4.97 -9.07 -12.79
C THR A 107 6.34 -8.53 -13.19
N GLY A 108 6.85 -8.84 -14.36
CA GLY A 108 8.17 -8.40 -14.79
C GLY A 108 8.32 -6.88 -14.94
N LYS A 109 7.23 -6.18 -15.30
CA LYS A 109 7.24 -4.71 -15.45
C LYS A 109 7.16 -3.96 -14.13
N LEU A 110 6.71 -4.63 -13.07
CA LEU A 110 6.65 -4.07 -11.72
C LEU A 110 7.89 -4.39 -10.89
N HIS A 111 8.84 -5.16 -11.40
CA HIS A 111 10.12 -5.45 -10.72
C HIS A 111 10.98 -4.19 -10.52
N GLY A 112 11.90 -4.27 -9.56
CA GLY A 112 12.98 -3.29 -9.36
C GLY A 112 12.55 -1.93 -8.81
N LYS A 113 11.29 -1.76 -8.38
CA LYS A 113 10.80 -0.51 -7.81
C LYS A 113 11.20 -0.34 -6.34
N LYS A 114 11.05 0.86 -5.79
CA LYS A 114 11.06 1.06 -4.35
C LYS A 114 9.67 0.73 -3.78
N SER A 115 9.62 0.29 -2.52
CA SER A 115 8.36 0.08 -1.82
C SER A 115 8.42 0.49 -0.36
N ILE A 116 7.27 0.86 0.20
CA ILE A 116 7.04 1.17 1.61
C ILE A 116 5.80 0.42 2.08
N LEU A 117 5.84 -0.11 3.29
CA LEU A 117 4.67 -0.64 3.99
C LEU A 117 4.22 0.32 5.09
N MET A 118 2.94 0.68 5.09
CA MET A 118 2.31 1.36 6.21
C MET A 118 1.14 0.53 6.71
N ALA A 119 1.10 0.24 8.01
CA ALA A 119 0.02 -0.54 8.58
C ALA A 119 -0.36 -0.04 9.97
N THR A 120 -1.63 -0.22 10.34
CA THR A 120 -2.14 0.05 11.69
C THR A 120 -2.84 -1.17 12.25
N ALA A 121 -2.70 -1.40 13.56
CA ALA A 121 -3.34 -2.50 14.27
C ALA A 121 -3.95 -2.04 15.58
N TYR A 122 -5.04 -2.69 15.97
CA TYR A 122 -5.65 -2.51 17.29
C TYR A 122 -4.79 -3.12 18.40
N ASN A 123 -4.29 -4.34 18.17
CA ASN A 123 -3.48 -5.08 19.14
C ASN A 123 -2.13 -4.36 19.42
N ARG A 124 -1.59 -4.55 20.64
CA ARG A 124 -0.37 -3.87 21.11
C ARG A 124 0.83 -4.80 21.28
N ASP A 125 0.61 -6.10 21.11
CA ASP A 125 1.67 -7.09 21.27
C ASP A 125 2.73 -6.92 20.18
N ASP A 126 3.99 -7.15 20.49
CA ASP A 126 5.15 -6.97 19.60
C ASP A 126 5.11 -7.89 18.37
N TRP A 127 4.52 -9.08 18.51
CA TRP A 127 4.35 -10.03 17.40
C TRP A 127 3.21 -9.69 16.43
N THR A 128 2.35 -8.71 16.76
CA THR A 128 1.11 -8.40 16.02
C THR A 128 1.31 -8.22 14.53
N MET A 129 2.40 -7.57 14.13
CA MET A 129 2.67 -7.27 12.72
C MET A 129 3.55 -8.32 12.02
N SER A 130 4.03 -9.36 12.70
CA SER A 130 5.04 -10.28 12.17
C SER A 130 4.62 -10.93 10.87
N ALA A 131 3.41 -11.52 10.81
CA ALA A 131 2.93 -12.20 9.61
C ALA A 131 2.75 -11.25 8.42
N LEU A 132 2.28 -10.02 8.66
CA LEU A 132 2.17 -9.01 7.61
C LEU A 132 3.56 -8.58 7.10
N VAL A 133 4.51 -8.37 8.01
CA VAL A 133 5.89 -7.99 7.65
C VAL A 133 6.56 -9.11 6.87
N ASP A 134 6.46 -10.36 7.30
CA ASP A 134 7.01 -11.52 6.59
C ASP A 134 6.42 -11.66 5.18
N HIS A 135 5.11 -11.42 5.04
CA HIS A 135 4.45 -11.41 3.74
C HIS A 135 5.00 -10.28 2.84
N TYR A 136 5.09 -9.07 3.38
CA TYR A 136 5.64 -7.92 2.66
C TYR A 136 7.10 -8.15 2.25
N ASP A 137 7.95 -8.62 3.15
CA ASP A 137 9.36 -8.89 2.87
C ASP A 137 9.55 -9.99 1.81
N THR A 138 8.63 -10.99 1.81
CA THR A 138 8.59 -12.01 0.76
C THR A 138 8.20 -11.42 -0.59
N LEU A 139 7.19 -10.52 -0.61
CA LEU A 139 6.79 -9.81 -1.83
C LEU A 139 7.92 -8.92 -2.36
N VAL A 140 8.57 -8.16 -1.49
CA VAL A 140 9.73 -7.31 -1.83
C VAL A 140 10.83 -8.13 -2.49
N ARG A 141 11.18 -9.28 -1.90
CA ARG A 141 12.19 -10.17 -2.46
C ARG A 141 11.78 -10.75 -3.81
N TYR A 142 10.53 -11.22 -3.94
CA TYR A 142 10.03 -11.80 -5.19
C TYR A 142 9.97 -10.79 -6.33
N MET A 143 9.55 -9.56 -6.02
CA MET A 143 9.43 -8.47 -6.98
C MET A 143 10.76 -7.73 -7.23
N GLU A 144 11.85 -8.15 -6.56
CA GLU A 144 13.15 -7.46 -6.60
C GLU A 144 13.05 -5.98 -6.23
N TRP A 145 12.13 -5.65 -5.33
CA TRP A 145 11.95 -4.28 -4.88
C TRP A 145 13.00 -3.88 -3.85
N GLN A 146 13.25 -2.58 -3.76
CA GLN A 146 14.01 -1.99 -2.66
C GLN A 146 13.05 -1.58 -1.54
N ASP A 147 13.16 -2.22 -0.36
CA ASP A 147 12.43 -1.76 0.83
C ASP A 147 12.95 -0.39 1.26
N ALA A 148 12.12 0.64 1.14
CA ALA A 148 12.41 2.02 1.54
C ALA A 148 11.92 2.33 2.96
N GLY A 149 11.32 1.35 3.65
CA GLY A 149 10.96 1.43 5.05
C GLY A 149 9.54 0.99 5.37
N LYS A 150 9.25 0.96 6.67
CA LYS A 150 7.95 0.54 7.21
C LYS A 150 7.49 1.50 8.30
N VAL A 151 6.19 1.81 8.33
CA VAL A 151 5.52 2.49 9.44
C VAL A 151 4.45 1.57 10.00
N LEU A 152 4.69 1.02 11.19
CA LEU A 152 3.85 0.00 11.80
C LEU A 152 3.19 0.55 13.08
N GLY A 153 1.98 1.07 12.93
CA GLY A 153 1.18 1.67 14.00
C GLY A 153 0.50 0.63 14.88
N ILE A 154 1.28 -0.01 15.75
CA ILE A 154 0.78 -0.98 16.75
C ILE A 154 0.00 -0.22 17.83
N GLY A 155 -1.15 -0.77 18.23
CA GLY A 155 -2.03 -0.17 19.23
C GLY A 155 -2.83 1.05 18.72
N CYS A 156 -2.84 1.31 17.43
CA CYS A 156 -3.56 2.40 16.79
C CYS A 156 -4.97 1.96 16.35
N GLY A 157 -5.78 1.50 17.29
CA GLY A 157 -7.12 0.96 17.02
C GLY A 157 -8.22 2.01 16.78
N SER A 158 -7.92 3.30 16.93
CA SER A 158 -8.84 4.40 16.60
C SER A 158 -8.09 5.59 16.04
N ARG A 159 -8.82 6.47 15.32
CA ARG A 159 -8.27 7.69 14.74
C ARG A 159 -7.55 8.55 15.80
N SER A 160 -8.17 8.78 16.95
CA SER A 160 -7.56 9.53 18.02
C SER A 160 -6.25 8.92 18.53
N LEU A 161 -6.17 7.59 18.62
CA LEU A 161 -4.94 6.93 19.08
C LEU A 161 -3.79 7.12 18.08
N VAL A 162 -4.04 7.02 16.78
CA VAL A 162 -2.99 7.19 15.79
C VAL A 162 -2.55 8.66 15.68
N GLU A 163 -3.46 9.61 15.80
CA GLU A 163 -3.18 11.06 15.77
C GLU A 163 -2.28 11.52 16.91
N HIS A 164 -2.46 10.92 18.11
CA HIS A 164 -1.64 11.24 19.30
C HIS A 164 -0.39 10.34 19.42
N SER A 165 -0.11 9.51 18.41
CA SER A 165 1.06 8.64 18.37
C SER A 165 2.21 9.27 17.56
N LYS A 166 3.40 8.68 17.68
CA LYS A 166 4.57 9.05 16.87
C LYS A 166 4.45 8.65 15.39
N PHE A 167 3.51 7.77 15.03
CA PHE A 167 3.50 7.14 13.72
C PHE A 167 3.10 8.10 12.59
N GLY A 168 2.25 9.08 12.86
CA GLY A 168 1.94 10.14 11.91
C GLY A 168 3.17 10.97 11.53
N ASP A 169 3.98 11.36 12.51
CA ASP A 169 5.21 12.11 12.27
C ASP A 169 6.26 11.24 11.56
N MET A 170 6.36 9.96 11.92
CA MET A 170 7.24 9.02 11.21
C MET A 170 6.85 8.90 9.73
N ALA A 171 5.56 8.80 9.41
CA ALA A 171 5.08 8.73 8.03
C ALA A 171 5.39 10.02 7.26
N GLU A 172 5.13 11.20 7.84
CA GLU A 172 5.42 12.49 7.21
C GLU A 172 6.93 12.67 6.97
N GLN A 173 7.75 12.35 7.96
CA GLN A 173 9.21 12.43 7.82
C GLN A 173 9.74 11.42 6.79
N MET A 174 9.14 10.23 6.68
CA MET A 174 9.50 9.24 5.67
C MET A 174 9.25 9.79 4.26
N GLY A 175 8.09 10.43 4.02
CA GLY A 175 7.81 11.07 2.75
C GLY A 175 8.74 12.26 2.45
N ALA A 176 9.08 13.04 3.47
CA ALA A 176 9.93 14.22 3.31
C ALA A 176 11.42 13.91 3.06
N LYS A 177 11.88 12.69 3.37
CA LYS A 177 13.31 12.29 3.24
C LYS A 177 13.60 11.42 2.01
N LEU A 178 12.61 11.19 1.15
CA LEU A 178 12.79 10.42 -0.09
C LEU A 178 13.69 11.22 -1.07
#